data_6664e9d72e344431d359e10c34b2e364
#
_entry.id   6664e9d72e344431d359e10c34b2e364
#
_cell.length_a   1.000
_cell.length_b   1.000
_cell.length_c   1.000
_cell.angle_alpha   90.00
_cell.angle_beta   90.00
_cell.angle_gamma   90.00
#
_symmetry.space_group_name_H-M   'P 1'
#
loop_
_entity.id
_entity.type
_entity.pdbx_description
1 polymer ?
#
loop_
_entity_poly.entity_id
_entity_poly.type
_entity_poly.pdbx_seq_one_letter_code
_entity_poly.pdbx_strand_id
1 'polypeptide(L)'
;MAETLQQLLRERAEDDTVGLKYGDQSWSWREHIAEASAQAAALISAADHDRPMHVGALLGNTPDMLRALAAAGLGGFTLCGINTTRRGPALARDIMRVDTQILLVNPEHRALIEGLDLSGVRVIDVSTPEWATEVADAPALTPHRESAPDDTFMMIFTSGTSGEPKAVQVPHVVVLIAGMALVAKYEVSTDDVGYLSMPLFHSNAVYAGWAVTLVSGAAMVPAKFSASRFLADVRKYGVTYMNYVGKPLAYILATPTQSDDHDNPLRVAFGNEASDRDIDEFARRFDCSVWDGFGSTENAIIIIREDGCPPGSIGKGYPGVAVYHPDTVQECEVAEFDDAGALLNSDAAVGELVNTTGTGLFRGYYNDPSATDERIKHGMYWSGDLAYRDADGWIYFAGRSADWLRVDGENMATAPIERVLVQFPAVSRAVVYAVPDELVGDQVMAAIVLRDGAEFDAGEFEKFLSAHEEMISKAWPRYVWITDELPTTATNKILKRELVARGLDVAGGVMWKRDGTAYQLADTER
;
A
#
# COMPACT_ATOMS: atom_id res chain seq x y z
N MET A 1 24.47 -16.68 1.59
CA MET A 1 23.13 -16.06 1.68
C MET A 1 22.81 -15.57 0.27
N ALA A 2 21.61 -15.84 -0.24
CA ALA A 2 21.24 -15.41 -1.59
C ALA A 2 21.31 -13.87 -1.71
N GLU A 3 21.84 -13.37 -2.81
CA GLU A 3 21.96 -11.93 -3.11
C GLU A 3 20.87 -11.47 -4.08
N THR A 4 20.21 -12.42 -4.75
CA THR A 4 19.11 -12.17 -5.68
C THR A 4 17.94 -13.12 -5.44
N LEU A 5 16.74 -12.71 -5.88
CA LEU A 5 15.58 -13.60 -5.88
C LEU A 5 15.81 -14.84 -6.76
N GLN A 6 16.59 -14.70 -7.86
CA GLN A 6 16.93 -15.81 -8.73
C GLN A 6 17.68 -16.91 -7.97
N GLN A 7 18.68 -16.54 -7.17
CA GLN A 7 19.43 -17.49 -6.34
C GLN A 7 18.52 -18.15 -5.32
N LEU A 8 17.70 -17.36 -4.59
CA LEU A 8 16.80 -17.87 -3.57
C LEU A 8 15.76 -18.83 -4.13
N LEU A 9 15.18 -18.52 -5.29
CA LEU A 9 14.22 -19.41 -5.97
C LEU A 9 14.88 -20.72 -6.41
N ARG A 10 16.13 -20.68 -6.87
CA ARG A 10 16.91 -21.90 -7.19
C ARG A 10 17.16 -22.76 -5.94
N GLU A 11 17.42 -22.16 -4.78
CA GLU A 11 17.56 -22.90 -3.52
C GLU A 11 16.26 -23.63 -3.14
N ARG A 12 15.08 -23.07 -3.45
CA ARG A 12 13.76 -23.68 -3.22
C ARG A 12 13.43 -24.83 -4.19
N ALA A 13 14.17 -24.98 -5.30
CA ALA A 13 13.95 -26.07 -6.26
C ALA A 13 14.17 -27.49 -5.71
N GLU A 14 14.85 -27.59 -4.57
CA GLU A 14 15.10 -28.87 -3.88
C GLU A 14 14.22 -29.04 -2.62
N ASP A 15 13.29 -28.10 -2.35
CA ASP A 15 12.49 -28.07 -1.13
C ASP A 15 11.16 -28.82 -1.35
N ASP A 16 10.98 -29.93 -0.67
CA ASP A 16 9.77 -30.78 -0.74
C ASP A 16 8.66 -30.36 0.24
N THR A 17 8.89 -29.32 1.06
CA THR A 17 7.85 -28.79 1.96
C THR A 17 6.74 -28.14 1.15
N VAL A 18 5.54 -28.05 1.72
CA VAL A 18 4.40 -27.38 1.08
C VAL A 18 4.71 -25.91 0.87
N GLY A 19 4.78 -25.46 -0.38
CA GLY A 19 5.05 -24.07 -0.76
C GLY A 19 3.81 -23.29 -1.17
N LEU A 20 2.74 -23.97 -1.59
CA LEU A 20 1.51 -23.32 -2.10
C LEU A 20 0.28 -24.14 -1.74
N LYS A 21 -0.78 -23.47 -1.26
CA LYS A 21 -2.10 -24.05 -1.03
C LYS A 21 -3.16 -23.19 -1.75
N TYR A 22 -4.05 -23.84 -2.52
CA TYR A 22 -5.14 -23.14 -3.20
C TYR A 22 -6.34 -24.06 -3.42
N GLY A 23 -7.53 -23.66 -3.00
CA GLY A 23 -8.70 -24.56 -3.01
C GLY A 23 -8.47 -25.78 -2.12
N ASP A 24 -8.51 -26.96 -2.72
CA ASP A 24 -8.22 -28.22 -2.04
C ASP A 24 -6.90 -28.86 -2.55
N GLN A 25 -6.10 -28.07 -3.27
CA GLN A 25 -4.82 -28.50 -3.83
C GLN A 25 -3.65 -27.88 -3.04
N SER A 26 -2.53 -28.58 -3.07
CA SER A 26 -1.27 -28.08 -2.54
C SER A 26 -0.11 -28.53 -3.44
N TRP A 27 0.91 -27.70 -3.48
CA TRP A 27 2.15 -27.94 -4.21
C TRP A 27 3.32 -27.78 -3.24
N SER A 28 4.34 -28.60 -3.38
CA SER A 28 5.63 -28.35 -2.75
C SER A 28 6.32 -27.14 -3.38
N TRP A 29 7.32 -26.60 -2.69
CA TRP A 29 8.18 -25.57 -3.31
C TRP A 29 8.83 -26.11 -4.58
N ARG A 30 9.35 -27.34 -4.56
CA ARG A 30 9.92 -28.00 -5.75
C ARG A 30 8.95 -28.00 -6.94
N GLU A 31 7.70 -28.41 -6.73
CA GLU A 31 6.70 -28.44 -7.80
C GLU A 31 6.38 -27.04 -8.30
N HIS A 32 6.18 -26.07 -7.41
CA HIS A 32 5.95 -24.67 -7.78
C HIS A 32 7.11 -24.07 -8.58
N ILE A 33 8.35 -24.32 -8.18
CA ILE A 33 9.55 -23.85 -8.88
C ILE A 33 9.72 -24.55 -10.23
N ALA A 34 9.41 -25.83 -10.33
CA ALA A 34 9.46 -26.56 -11.60
C ALA A 34 8.46 -26.01 -12.61
N GLU A 35 7.22 -25.76 -12.20
CA GLU A 35 6.19 -25.14 -13.04
C GLU A 35 6.60 -23.70 -13.46
N ALA A 36 7.15 -22.92 -12.54
CA ALA A 36 7.62 -21.57 -12.81
C ALA A 36 8.81 -21.56 -13.78
N SER A 37 9.72 -22.54 -13.66
CA SER A 37 10.86 -22.69 -14.56
C SER A 37 10.42 -23.02 -15.99
N ALA A 38 9.46 -23.93 -16.14
CA ALA A 38 8.90 -24.27 -17.46
C ALA A 38 8.18 -23.05 -18.08
N GLN A 39 7.39 -22.32 -17.28
CA GLN A 39 6.76 -21.08 -17.73
C GLN A 39 7.78 -20.01 -18.13
N ALA A 40 8.87 -19.85 -17.37
CA ALA A 40 9.93 -18.90 -17.70
C ALA A 40 10.59 -19.25 -19.04
N ALA A 41 10.89 -20.54 -19.27
CA ALA A 41 11.46 -21.01 -20.52
C ALA A 41 10.53 -20.76 -21.73
N ALA A 42 9.22 -21.03 -21.57
CA ALA A 42 8.23 -20.74 -22.61
C ALA A 42 8.14 -19.23 -22.92
N LEU A 43 8.11 -18.38 -21.89
CA LEU A 43 8.07 -16.93 -22.07
C LEU A 43 9.32 -16.39 -22.76
N ILE A 44 10.50 -16.86 -22.39
CA ILE A 44 11.76 -16.46 -23.02
C ILE A 44 11.81 -16.93 -24.49
N SER A 45 11.33 -18.14 -24.78
CA SER A 45 11.23 -18.65 -26.15
C SER A 45 10.24 -17.87 -27.03
N ALA A 46 9.20 -17.29 -26.40
CA ALA A 46 8.16 -16.51 -27.06
C ALA A 46 8.51 -15.03 -27.25
N ALA A 47 9.60 -14.58 -26.62
CA ALA A 47 9.97 -13.17 -26.57
C ALA A 47 10.67 -12.69 -27.85
N ASP A 48 10.49 -11.42 -28.15
CA ASP A 48 11.30 -10.67 -29.10
C ASP A 48 12.60 -10.20 -28.41
N HIS A 49 13.72 -10.76 -28.81
CA HIS A 49 15.01 -10.48 -28.18
C HIS A 49 15.57 -9.08 -28.47
N ASP A 50 15.00 -8.37 -29.45
CA ASP A 50 15.38 -6.99 -29.79
C ASP A 50 14.63 -5.97 -28.89
N ARG A 51 13.73 -6.44 -28.03
CA ARG A 51 12.96 -5.62 -27.10
C ARG A 51 13.30 -5.93 -25.64
N PRO A 52 13.07 -4.99 -24.70
CA PRO A 52 13.16 -5.30 -23.27
C PRO A 52 12.31 -6.51 -22.91
N MET A 53 12.86 -7.47 -22.16
CA MET A 53 12.11 -8.65 -21.73
C MET A 53 11.17 -8.30 -20.56
N HIS A 54 10.06 -7.61 -20.90
CA HIS A 54 9.05 -7.19 -19.97
C HIS A 54 7.76 -8.00 -20.17
N VAL A 55 7.35 -8.67 -19.10
CA VAL A 55 6.13 -9.49 -19.08
C VAL A 55 5.11 -8.83 -18.18
N GLY A 56 4.00 -8.38 -18.74
CA GLY A 56 2.86 -7.84 -17.98
C GLY A 56 2.04 -8.97 -17.35
N ALA A 57 1.63 -8.80 -16.11
CA ALA A 57 0.73 -9.70 -15.40
C ALA A 57 -0.59 -8.98 -15.04
N LEU A 58 -1.63 -9.23 -15.83
CA LEU A 58 -3.01 -8.81 -15.54
C LEU A 58 -3.75 -10.00 -14.90
N LEU A 59 -3.30 -10.38 -13.71
CA LEU A 59 -3.70 -11.56 -12.99
C LEU A 59 -4.20 -11.20 -11.58
N GLY A 60 -5.21 -11.92 -11.08
CA GLY A 60 -5.61 -11.84 -9.68
C GLY A 60 -4.67 -12.64 -8.77
N ASN A 61 -4.98 -12.66 -7.47
CA ASN A 61 -4.24 -13.45 -6.49
C ASN A 61 -4.56 -14.94 -6.66
N THR A 62 -3.89 -15.57 -7.57
CA THR A 62 -4.03 -16.99 -7.94
C THR A 62 -2.65 -17.66 -8.02
N PRO A 63 -2.59 -19.00 -8.08
CA PRO A 63 -1.33 -19.71 -8.38
C PRO A 63 -0.60 -19.19 -9.61
N ASP A 64 -1.34 -18.73 -10.64
CA ASP A 64 -0.74 -18.19 -11.87
C ASP A 64 0.08 -16.92 -11.64
N MET A 65 -0.40 -16.02 -10.76
CA MET A 65 0.36 -14.82 -10.41
C MET A 65 1.62 -15.16 -9.62
N LEU A 66 1.54 -16.10 -8.67
CA LEU A 66 2.71 -16.57 -7.93
C LEU A 66 3.72 -17.26 -8.86
N ARG A 67 3.23 -18.03 -9.82
CA ARG A 67 4.07 -18.65 -10.85
C ARG A 67 4.73 -17.59 -11.74
N ALA A 68 4.02 -16.52 -12.11
CA ALA A 68 4.58 -15.42 -12.90
C ALA A 68 5.68 -14.67 -12.13
N LEU A 69 5.52 -14.42 -10.82
CA LEU A 69 6.55 -13.83 -9.96
C LEU A 69 7.80 -14.74 -9.90
N ALA A 70 7.61 -16.03 -9.64
CA ALA A 70 8.73 -16.99 -9.60
C ALA A 70 9.40 -17.14 -10.97
N ALA A 71 8.63 -17.18 -12.06
CA ALA A 71 9.15 -17.28 -13.42
C ALA A 71 10.02 -16.06 -13.81
N ALA A 72 9.59 -14.85 -13.43
CA ALA A 72 10.38 -13.64 -13.65
C ALA A 72 11.71 -13.68 -12.88
N GLY A 73 11.67 -14.08 -11.61
CA GLY A 73 12.86 -14.23 -10.79
C GLY A 73 13.83 -15.27 -11.36
N LEU A 74 13.34 -16.48 -11.71
CA LEU A 74 14.16 -17.56 -12.28
C LEU A 74 14.68 -17.23 -13.67
N GLY A 75 13.85 -16.62 -14.51
CA GLY A 75 14.16 -16.28 -15.89
C GLY A 75 15.04 -15.04 -16.04
N GLY A 76 15.19 -14.22 -15.00
CA GLY A 76 15.97 -12.98 -15.05
C GLY A 76 15.36 -11.93 -15.97
N PHE A 77 14.03 -11.82 -16.01
CA PHE A 77 13.30 -10.80 -16.76
C PHE A 77 12.39 -9.98 -15.82
N THR A 78 11.90 -8.85 -16.31
CA THR A 78 11.08 -7.93 -15.50
C THR A 78 9.60 -8.27 -15.58
N LEU A 79 8.95 -8.48 -14.44
CA LEU A 79 7.50 -8.60 -14.34
C LEU A 79 6.86 -7.21 -14.16
N CYS A 80 5.87 -6.87 -14.98
CA CYS A 80 5.12 -5.62 -14.85
C CYS A 80 3.76 -5.93 -14.20
N GLY A 81 3.57 -5.46 -12.98
CA GLY A 81 2.32 -5.65 -12.23
C GLY A 81 1.22 -4.75 -12.77
N ILE A 82 0.31 -5.31 -13.58
CA ILE A 82 -0.79 -4.55 -14.19
C ILE A 82 -2.00 -4.54 -13.25
N ASN A 83 -2.48 -3.35 -12.95
CA ASN A 83 -3.61 -3.18 -12.03
C ASN A 83 -4.92 -3.69 -12.63
N THR A 84 -5.48 -4.76 -12.03
CA THR A 84 -6.70 -5.45 -12.47
C THR A 84 -7.98 -4.62 -12.36
N THR A 85 -7.92 -3.44 -11.75
CA THR A 85 -9.08 -2.54 -11.65
C THR A 85 -9.05 -1.38 -12.63
N ARG A 86 -7.95 -1.20 -13.36
CA ARG A 86 -7.87 -0.23 -14.46
C ARG A 86 -8.75 -0.66 -15.62
N ARG A 87 -9.24 0.30 -16.39
CA ARG A 87 -10.20 0.08 -17.49
C ARG A 87 -9.85 0.91 -18.71
N GLY A 88 -10.25 0.40 -19.86
CA GLY A 88 -10.23 1.14 -21.14
C GLY A 88 -8.87 1.73 -21.50
N PRO A 89 -8.82 2.94 -22.08
CA PRO A 89 -7.57 3.56 -22.54
C PRO A 89 -6.52 3.74 -21.43
N ALA A 90 -6.94 3.87 -20.18
CA ALA A 90 -5.99 3.99 -19.06
C ALA A 90 -5.25 2.66 -18.81
N LEU A 91 -5.93 1.53 -18.93
CA LEU A 91 -5.30 0.21 -18.85
C LEU A 91 -4.30 0.00 -20.00
N ALA A 92 -4.69 0.34 -21.23
CA ALA A 92 -3.80 0.25 -22.39
C ALA A 92 -2.54 1.09 -22.20
N ARG A 93 -2.68 2.35 -21.72
CA ARG A 93 -1.52 3.21 -21.43
C ARG A 93 -0.59 2.63 -20.37
N ASP A 94 -1.12 2.03 -19.30
CA ASP A 94 -0.29 1.43 -18.26
C ASP A 94 0.51 0.24 -18.82
N ILE A 95 -0.11 -0.63 -19.63
CA ILE A 95 0.55 -1.76 -20.30
C ILE A 95 1.66 -1.29 -21.25
N MET A 96 1.38 -0.27 -22.06
CA MET A 96 2.32 0.23 -23.05
C MET A 96 3.46 1.07 -22.43
N ARG A 97 3.19 1.78 -21.32
CA ARG A 97 4.19 2.63 -20.62
C ARG A 97 5.42 1.86 -20.14
N VAL A 98 5.26 0.59 -19.83
CA VAL A 98 6.35 -0.29 -19.34
C VAL A 98 6.89 -1.19 -20.43
N ASP A 99 6.70 -0.85 -21.70
CA ASP A 99 7.18 -1.59 -22.87
C ASP A 99 6.86 -3.10 -22.80
N THR A 100 5.68 -3.44 -22.28
CA THR A 100 5.22 -4.82 -22.19
C THR A 100 5.25 -5.47 -23.58
N GLN A 101 5.97 -6.59 -23.73
CA GLN A 101 5.94 -7.35 -24.97
C GLN A 101 5.05 -8.59 -24.91
N ILE A 102 4.90 -9.17 -23.72
CA ILE A 102 3.99 -10.31 -23.44
C ILE A 102 3.09 -9.90 -22.28
N LEU A 103 1.77 -10.10 -22.43
CA LEU A 103 0.79 -9.85 -21.37
C LEU A 103 0.10 -11.15 -20.98
N LEU A 104 0.32 -11.59 -19.74
CA LEU A 104 -0.38 -12.72 -19.15
C LEU A 104 -1.74 -12.27 -18.62
N VAL A 105 -2.79 -12.99 -19.00
CA VAL A 105 -4.16 -12.76 -18.52
C VAL A 105 -4.77 -14.10 -18.12
N ASN A 106 -5.80 -14.04 -17.27
CA ASN A 106 -6.66 -15.17 -16.97
C ASN A 106 -8.11 -14.89 -17.40
N PRO A 107 -9.03 -15.87 -17.40
CA PRO A 107 -10.41 -15.67 -17.84
C PRO A 107 -11.15 -14.55 -17.08
N GLU A 108 -10.86 -14.36 -15.79
CA GLU A 108 -11.48 -13.30 -14.97
C GLU A 108 -11.18 -11.89 -15.52
N HIS A 109 -9.99 -11.69 -16.09
CA HIS A 109 -9.52 -10.36 -16.50
C HIS A 109 -9.46 -10.17 -18.02
N ARG A 110 -9.72 -11.24 -18.81
CA ARG A 110 -9.63 -11.18 -20.27
C ARG A 110 -10.52 -10.09 -20.89
N ALA A 111 -11.75 -9.94 -20.38
CA ALA A 111 -12.69 -8.92 -20.86
C ALA A 111 -12.18 -7.48 -20.69
N LEU A 112 -11.21 -7.24 -19.79
CA LEU A 112 -10.66 -5.90 -19.55
C LEU A 112 -9.82 -5.36 -20.71
N ILE A 113 -9.29 -6.26 -21.54
CA ILE A 113 -8.42 -5.91 -22.68
C ILE A 113 -9.13 -5.98 -24.02
N GLU A 114 -10.39 -6.41 -24.06
CA GLU A 114 -11.17 -6.46 -25.30
C GLU A 114 -11.34 -5.05 -25.90
N GLY A 115 -11.02 -4.92 -27.17
CA GLY A 115 -11.11 -3.65 -27.90
C GLY A 115 -10.01 -2.62 -27.57
N LEU A 116 -9.03 -2.96 -26.73
CA LEU A 116 -7.87 -2.11 -26.49
C LEU A 116 -6.85 -2.23 -27.64
N ASP A 117 -6.23 -1.12 -27.99
CA ASP A 117 -5.05 -1.15 -28.86
C ASP A 117 -3.81 -1.58 -28.05
N LEU A 118 -3.41 -2.83 -28.22
CA LEU A 118 -2.23 -3.44 -27.65
C LEU A 118 -1.27 -3.90 -28.77
N SER A 119 -1.14 -3.10 -29.82
CA SER A 119 -0.28 -3.41 -30.97
C SER A 119 1.16 -3.69 -30.52
N GLY A 120 1.70 -4.84 -30.94
CA GLY A 120 3.03 -5.30 -30.55
C GLY A 120 3.11 -5.98 -29.18
N VAL A 121 1.98 -6.24 -28.51
CA VAL A 121 1.91 -7.03 -27.29
C VAL A 121 1.32 -8.40 -27.60
N ARG A 122 2.05 -9.47 -27.28
CA ARG A 122 1.52 -10.84 -27.34
C ARG A 122 0.68 -11.10 -26.09
N VAL A 123 -0.63 -11.26 -26.26
CA VAL A 123 -1.54 -11.63 -25.15
C VAL A 123 -1.58 -13.14 -25.01
N ILE A 124 -1.33 -13.64 -23.80
CA ILE A 124 -1.38 -15.06 -23.44
C ILE A 124 -2.44 -15.25 -22.34
N ASP A 125 -3.49 -16.01 -22.64
CA ASP A 125 -4.41 -16.49 -21.62
C ASP A 125 -3.82 -17.76 -20.98
N VAL A 126 -3.42 -17.63 -19.70
CA VAL A 126 -2.70 -18.70 -18.98
C VAL A 126 -3.55 -19.95 -18.71
N SER A 127 -4.86 -19.91 -18.96
CA SER A 127 -5.77 -21.03 -18.74
C SER A 127 -5.99 -21.91 -19.99
N THR A 128 -5.40 -21.50 -21.13
CA THR A 128 -5.64 -22.20 -22.41
C THR A 128 -4.82 -23.47 -22.55
N PRO A 129 -5.37 -24.52 -23.21
CA PRO A 129 -4.60 -25.71 -23.53
C PRO A 129 -3.37 -25.45 -24.41
N GLU A 130 -3.47 -24.46 -25.31
CA GLU A 130 -2.38 -24.02 -26.18
C GLU A 130 -1.20 -23.52 -25.35
N TRP A 131 -1.45 -22.65 -24.37
CA TRP A 131 -0.41 -22.18 -23.46
C TRP A 131 0.16 -23.32 -22.61
N ALA A 132 -0.67 -24.20 -22.09
CA ALA A 132 -0.23 -25.37 -21.33
C ALA A 132 0.70 -26.27 -22.18
N THR A 133 0.42 -26.41 -23.49
CA THR A 133 1.26 -27.15 -24.43
C THR A 133 2.59 -26.42 -24.67
N GLU A 134 2.56 -25.10 -24.90
CA GLU A 134 3.78 -24.30 -25.06
C GLU A 134 4.71 -24.42 -23.83
N VAL A 135 4.15 -24.42 -22.63
CA VAL A 135 4.90 -24.58 -21.37
C VAL A 135 5.46 -26.00 -21.25
N ALA A 136 4.67 -27.02 -21.58
CA ALA A 136 5.10 -28.43 -21.51
C ALA A 136 6.22 -28.78 -22.53
N ASP A 137 6.16 -28.16 -23.70
CA ASP A 137 7.14 -28.36 -24.80
C ASP A 137 8.36 -27.44 -24.69
N ALA A 138 8.37 -26.53 -23.68
CA ALA A 138 9.48 -25.60 -23.52
C ALA A 138 10.80 -26.34 -23.19
N PRO A 139 11.95 -25.84 -23.68
CA PRO A 139 13.24 -26.41 -23.32
C PRO A 139 13.54 -26.22 -21.84
N ALA A 140 14.58 -26.88 -21.34
CA ALA A 140 15.12 -26.60 -20.02
C ALA A 140 15.44 -25.10 -19.90
N LEU A 141 15.09 -24.49 -18.76
CA LEU A 141 15.27 -23.06 -18.57
C LEU A 141 16.72 -22.64 -18.72
N THR A 142 16.96 -21.79 -19.70
CA THR A 142 18.15 -20.94 -19.77
C THR A 142 17.70 -19.52 -19.50
N PRO A 143 18.11 -18.90 -18.39
CA PRO A 143 17.70 -17.56 -18.05
C PRO A 143 18.00 -16.55 -19.15
N HIS A 144 17.14 -15.56 -19.32
CA HIS A 144 17.39 -14.41 -20.20
C HIS A 144 18.69 -13.68 -19.75
N ARG A 145 18.89 -13.61 -18.42
CA ARG A 145 20.16 -13.18 -17.81
C ARG A 145 20.36 -13.79 -16.41
N GLU A 146 21.62 -13.88 -16.00
CA GLU A 146 21.93 -14.05 -14.58
C GLU A 146 21.74 -12.71 -13.88
N SER A 147 20.81 -12.69 -12.90
CA SER A 147 20.39 -11.44 -12.26
C SER A 147 21.44 -10.92 -11.28
N ALA A 148 21.75 -9.62 -11.37
CA ALA A 148 22.46 -8.89 -10.34
C ALA A 148 21.47 -8.33 -9.28
N PRO A 149 21.92 -8.01 -8.06
CA PRO A 149 21.06 -7.47 -6.99
C PRO A 149 20.28 -6.23 -7.40
N ASP A 150 20.88 -5.34 -8.19
CA ASP A 150 20.30 -4.08 -8.65
C ASP A 150 19.46 -4.20 -9.93
N ASP A 151 19.41 -5.38 -10.56
CA ASP A 151 18.56 -5.60 -11.73
C ASP A 151 17.08 -5.46 -11.35
N THR A 152 16.29 -4.82 -12.22
CA THR A 152 14.86 -4.67 -12.01
C THR A 152 14.15 -6.02 -12.11
N PHE A 153 13.60 -6.48 -11.00
CA PHE A 153 12.77 -7.68 -10.91
C PHE A 153 11.34 -7.39 -11.33
N MET A 154 10.78 -6.28 -10.82
CA MET A 154 9.39 -5.95 -11.04
C MET A 154 9.20 -4.45 -11.27
N MET A 155 8.20 -4.10 -12.08
CA MET A 155 7.66 -2.74 -12.15
C MET A 155 6.32 -2.69 -11.44
N ILE A 156 6.21 -1.77 -10.49
CA ILE A 156 5.00 -1.56 -9.68
C ILE A 156 4.48 -0.16 -9.89
N PHE A 157 3.22 -0.05 -10.29
CA PHE A 157 2.58 1.25 -10.48
C PHE A 157 2.14 1.88 -9.18
N THR A 158 2.51 3.16 -8.99
CA THR A 158 2.05 4.00 -7.89
C THR A 158 1.12 5.10 -8.40
N SER A 159 0.14 5.49 -7.59
CA SER A 159 -0.67 6.68 -7.87
C SER A 159 0.16 7.93 -7.62
N GLY A 160 0.81 8.45 -8.66
CA GLY A 160 1.56 9.69 -8.56
C GLY A 160 0.67 10.89 -8.19
N THR A 161 1.27 11.92 -7.59
CA THR A 161 0.62 13.21 -7.29
C THR A 161 0.11 13.92 -8.55
N SER A 162 0.72 13.65 -9.72
CA SER A 162 0.37 14.21 -11.03
C SER A 162 -0.84 13.56 -11.71
N GLY A 163 -1.43 12.52 -11.14
CA GLY A 163 -2.64 11.87 -11.67
C GLY A 163 -2.42 10.64 -12.55
N GLU A 164 -1.31 10.56 -13.27
CA GLU A 164 -0.94 9.37 -14.04
C GLU A 164 -0.06 8.45 -13.19
N PRO A 165 -0.31 7.12 -13.20
CA PRO A 165 0.52 6.18 -12.46
C PRO A 165 1.96 6.19 -12.97
N LYS A 166 2.91 6.11 -12.03
CA LYS A 166 4.34 6.01 -12.30
C LYS A 166 4.79 4.57 -12.05
N ALA A 167 5.61 4.02 -12.94
CA ALA A 167 6.12 2.66 -12.81
C ALA A 167 7.45 2.68 -12.05
N VAL A 168 7.42 2.28 -10.79
CA VAL A 168 8.62 2.17 -9.94
C VAL A 168 9.41 0.95 -10.35
N GLN A 169 10.71 1.12 -10.59
CA GLN A 169 11.64 0.02 -10.84
C GLN A 169 12.05 -0.62 -9.50
N VAL A 170 11.64 -1.86 -9.28
CA VAL A 170 11.88 -2.61 -8.04
C VAL A 170 12.97 -3.65 -8.28
N PRO A 171 14.18 -3.47 -7.72
CA PRO A 171 15.27 -4.43 -7.87
C PRO A 171 15.08 -5.69 -7.02
N HIS A 172 15.81 -6.76 -7.39
CA HIS A 172 15.86 -8.02 -6.64
C HIS A 172 16.22 -7.80 -5.17
N VAL A 173 17.23 -6.97 -4.90
CA VAL A 173 17.74 -6.70 -3.55
C VAL A 173 16.69 -6.06 -2.64
N VAL A 174 15.82 -5.20 -3.17
CA VAL A 174 14.76 -4.54 -2.39
C VAL A 174 13.77 -5.55 -1.85
N VAL A 175 13.28 -6.44 -2.72
CA VAL A 175 12.31 -7.48 -2.34
C VAL A 175 12.93 -8.46 -1.33
N LEU A 176 14.19 -8.83 -1.58
CA LEU A 176 14.92 -9.76 -0.71
C LEU A 176 15.15 -9.18 0.69
N ILE A 177 15.65 -7.93 0.79
CA ILE A 177 15.89 -7.25 2.08
C ILE A 177 14.58 -7.09 2.85
N ALA A 178 13.49 -6.68 2.18
CA ALA A 178 12.18 -6.53 2.83
C ALA A 178 11.70 -7.86 3.42
N GLY A 179 11.75 -8.95 2.65
CA GLY A 179 11.39 -10.28 3.13
C GLY A 179 12.26 -10.73 4.30
N MET A 180 13.59 -10.58 4.20
CA MET A 180 14.52 -10.98 5.26
C MET A 180 14.29 -10.21 6.57
N ALA A 181 14.06 -8.89 6.49
CA ALA A 181 13.81 -8.05 7.65
C ALA A 181 12.53 -8.48 8.39
N LEU A 182 11.45 -8.73 7.65
CA LEU A 182 10.17 -9.16 8.24
C LEU A 182 10.22 -10.59 8.77
N VAL A 183 10.91 -11.51 8.08
CA VAL A 183 11.15 -12.88 8.56
C VAL A 183 11.90 -12.86 9.87
N ALA A 184 12.98 -12.09 9.97
CA ALA A 184 13.77 -11.98 11.19
C ALA A 184 12.98 -11.34 12.35
N LYS A 185 12.18 -10.29 12.05
CA LYS A 185 11.43 -9.56 13.07
C LYS A 185 10.27 -10.37 13.64
N TYR A 186 9.56 -11.13 12.81
CA TYR A 186 8.35 -11.86 13.21
C TYR A 186 8.57 -13.36 13.33
N GLU A 187 9.82 -13.80 13.22
CA GLU A 187 10.23 -15.19 13.37
C GLU A 187 9.41 -16.14 12.48
N VAL A 188 9.17 -15.71 11.22
CA VAL A 188 8.44 -16.53 10.24
C VAL A 188 9.34 -17.66 9.76
N SER A 189 8.84 -18.88 9.75
CA SER A 189 9.58 -20.10 9.44
C SER A 189 8.87 -20.98 8.40
N THR A 190 9.43 -22.13 8.08
CA THR A 190 8.83 -23.14 7.21
C THR A 190 7.54 -23.75 7.77
N ASP A 191 7.29 -23.62 9.07
CA ASP A 191 6.07 -24.12 9.72
C ASP A 191 4.90 -23.13 9.56
N ASP A 192 5.17 -21.91 9.10
CA ASP A 192 4.17 -20.87 8.94
C ASP A 192 3.42 -20.98 7.60
N VAL A 193 2.26 -20.32 7.56
CA VAL A 193 1.42 -20.21 6.38
C VAL A 193 1.04 -18.76 6.16
N GLY A 194 1.46 -18.18 5.04
CA GLY A 194 1.19 -16.78 4.68
C GLY A 194 -0.09 -16.61 3.86
N TYR A 195 -1.00 -15.75 4.33
CA TYR A 195 -2.24 -15.39 3.61
C TYR A 195 -2.01 -14.17 2.71
N LEU A 196 -1.94 -14.38 1.40
CA LEU A 196 -1.63 -13.38 0.40
C LEU A 196 -2.93 -12.84 -0.23
N SER A 197 -3.65 -11.99 0.52
CA SER A 197 -4.93 -11.44 0.07
C SER A 197 -4.83 -10.00 -0.45
N MET A 198 -3.71 -9.33 -0.26
CA MET A 198 -3.45 -8.02 -0.88
C MET A 198 -3.03 -8.20 -2.33
N PRO A 199 -3.40 -7.27 -3.25
CA PRO A 199 -3.13 -7.45 -4.68
C PRO A 199 -1.64 -7.59 -5.00
N LEU A 200 -1.23 -8.72 -5.60
CA LEU A 200 0.16 -9.08 -5.88
C LEU A 200 0.83 -8.21 -6.97
N PHE A 201 0.12 -7.27 -7.55
CA PHE A 201 0.69 -6.21 -8.41
C PHE A 201 1.09 -4.95 -7.62
N HIS A 202 0.95 -4.95 -6.28
CA HIS A 202 1.35 -3.85 -5.39
C HIS A 202 2.48 -4.25 -4.44
N SER A 203 3.25 -3.23 -4.01
CA SER A 203 4.44 -3.38 -3.20
C SER A 203 4.22 -4.10 -1.87
N ASN A 204 3.16 -3.76 -1.11
CA ASN A 204 2.88 -4.43 0.16
C ASN A 204 2.71 -5.95 -0.02
N ALA A 205 1.95 -6.40 -1.02
CA ALA A 205 1.76 -7.83 -1.26
C ALA A 205 3.05 -8.55 -1.68
N VAL A 206 3.91 -7.86 -2.44
CA VAL A 206 5.20 -8.40 -2.87
C VAL A 206 6.21 -8.41 -1.72
N TYR A 207 6.35 -7.31 -0.98
CA TYR A 207 7.37 -7.17 0.07
C TYR A 207 6.98 -7.87 1.37
N ALA A 208 5.75 -7.62 1.84
CA ALA A 208 5.28 -8.14 3.13
C ALA A 208 4.48 -9.44 3.01
N GLY A 209 4.18 -9.88 1.80
CA GLY A 209 3.49 -11.15 1.56
C GLY A 209 4.42 -12.17 0.89
N TRP A 210 4.58 -12.06 -0.43
CA TRP A 210 5.32 -13.04 -1.23
C TRP A 210 6.79 -13.20 -0.82
N ALA A 211 7.50 -12.09 -0.59
CA ALA A 211 8.91 -12.14 -0.20
C ALA A 211 9.11 -12.82 1.16
N VAL A 212 8.21 -12.57 2.13
CA VAL A 212 8.26 -13.19 3.45
C VAL A 212 8.13 -14.71 3.32
N THR A 213 7.14 -15.20 2.56
CA THR A 213 6.95 -16.65 2.37
C THR A 213 8.09 -17.29 1.59
N LEU A 214 8.61 -16.61 0.56
CA LEU A 214 9.75 -17.10 -0.22
C LEU A 214 11.02 -17.21 0.63
N VAL A 215 11.33 -16.18 1.43
CA VAL A 215 12.54 -16.15 2.27
C VAL A 215 12.45 -17.18 3.37
N SER A 216 11.34 -17.28 4.09
CA SER A 216 11.15 -18.24 5.19
C SER A 216 10.95 -19.68 4.72
N GLY A 217 10.43 -19.91 3.52
CA GLY A 217 9.94 -21.21 3.05
C GLY A 217 8.54 -21.56 3.55
N ALA A 218 7.83 -20.60 4.14
CA ALA A 218 6.44 -20.76 4.54
C ALA A 218 5.52 -21.05 3.34
N ALA A 219 4.41 -21.75 3.56
CA ALA A 219 3.43 -22.00 2.51
C ALA A 219 2.69 -20.70 2.13
N MET A 220 2.45 -20.49 0.85
CA MET A 220 1.67 -19.37 0.30
C MET A 220 0.20 -19.75 0.15
N VAL A 221 -0.71 -18.86 0.56
CA VAL A 221 -2.16 -18.98 0.29
C VAL A 221 -2.62 -17.73 -0.45
N PRO A 222 -2.59 -17.72 -1.79
CA PRO A 222 -3.12 -16.60 -2.56
C PRO A 222 -4.65 -16.60 -2.48
N ALA A 223 -5.24 -15.44 -2.19
CA ALA A 223 -6.69 -15.31 -2.10
C ALA A 223 -7.15 -13.94 -2.58
N LYS A 224 -8.34 -13.86 -3.16
CA LYS A 224 -9.05 -12.60 -3.33
C LYS A 224 -9.58 -12.17 -1.97
N PHE A 225 -9.24 -10.97 -1.52
CA PHE A 225 -9.69 -10.46 -0.23
C PHE A 225 -11.22 -10.54 -0.08
N SER A 226 -11.66 -11.06 1.05
CA SER A 226 -13.06 -11.13 1.45
C SER A 226 -13.16 -11.14 2.98
N ALA A 227 -13.71 -10.08 3.56
CA ALA A 227 -13.87 -9.96 5.00
C ALA A 227 -14.70 -11.11 5.60
N SER A 228 -15.78 -11.51 4.92
CA SER A 228 -16.68 -12.56 5.40
C SER A 228 -16.08 -13.98 5.31
N ARG A 229 -15.08 -14.21 4.42
CA ARG A 229 -14.40 -15.49 4.30
C ARG A 229 -13.11 -15.58 5.09
N PHE A 230 -12.61 -14.45 5.56
CA PHE A 230 -11.29 -14.33 6.19
C PHE A 230 -11.03 -15.42 7.24
N LEU A 231 -11.87 -15.51 8.28
CA LEU A 231 -11.66 -16.46 9.37
C LEU A 231 -11.80 -17.93 8.92
N ALA A 232 -12.71 -18.21 7.98
CA ALA A 232 -12.87 -19.54 7.41
C ALA A 232 -11.61 -19.94 6.60
N ASP A 233 -11.02 -19.01 5.83
CA ASP A 233 -9.78 -19.25 5.09
C ASP A 233 -8.60 -19.42 6.06
N VAL A 234 -8.48 -18.60 7.10
CA VAL A 234 -7.45 -18.72 8.14
C VAL A 234 -7.47 -20.10 8.78
N ARG A 235 -8.65 -20.59 9.19
CA ARG A 235 -8.82 -21.91 9.79
C ARG A 235 -8.57 -23.04 8.78
N LYS A 236 -9.12 -22.93 7.55
CA LYS A 236 -9.00 -23.96 6.51
C LYS A 236 -7.54 -24.23 6.15
N TYR A 237 -6.76 -23.17 5.95
CA TYR A 237 -5.38 -23.29 5.46
C TYR A 237 -4.35 -23.34 6.58
N GLY A 238 -4.75 -23.07 7.83
CA GLY A 238 -3.84 -22.96 8.97
C GLY A 238 -2.95 -21.71 8.88
N VAL A 239 -3.53 -20.58 8.48
CA VAL A 239 -2.79 -19.33 8.28
C VAL A 239 -2.26 -18.80 9.60
N THR A 240 -0.95 -18.53 9.66
CA THR A 240 -0.24 -18.02 10.84
C THR A 240 0.28 -16.60 10.65
N TYR A 241 0.45 -16.17 9.41
CA TYR A 241 0.94 -14.84 9.02
C TYR A 241 0.07 -14.24 7.94
N MET A 242 -0.23 -12.95 8.02
CA MET A 242 -0.89 -12.20 6.96
C MET A 242 -0.29 -10.81 6.77
N ASN A 243 -0.39 -10.27 5.55
CA ASN A 243 -0.14 -8.87 5.28
C ASN A 243 -1.45 -8.12 4.97
N TYR A 244 -1.48 -6.80 5.29
CA TYR A 244 -2.65 -5.96 5.04
C TYR A 244 -2.26 -4.54 4.63
N VAL A 245 -3.24 -3.78 4.08
CA VAL A 245 -3.13 -2.33 3.87
C VAL A 245 -4.41 -1.68 4.40
N GLY A 246 -4.33 -1.01 5.54
CA GLY A 246 -5.37 -0.22 6.19
C GLY A 246 -6.73 -0.89 6.35
N LYS A 247 -7.59 -0.69 5.37
CA LYS A 247 -9.00 -1.05 5.43
C LYS A 247 -9.37 -2.53 5.60
N PRO A 248 -8.62 -3.54 5.12
CA PRO A 248 -8.93 -4.94 5.39
C PRO A 248 -9.20 -5.26 6.85
N LEU A 249 -8.45 -4.67 7.79
CA LEU A 249 -8.72 -4.89 9.22
C LEU A 249 -10.10 -4.37 9.61
N ALA A 250 -10.42 -3.12 9.24
CA ALA A 250 -11.73 -2.52 9.50
C ALA A 250 -12.89 -3.31 8.88
N TYR A 251 -12.73 -3.81 7.64
CA TYR A 251 -13.75 -4.63 6.99
C TYR A 251 -13.97 -5.98 7.68
N ILE A 252 -12.88 -6.62 8.15
CA ILE A 252 -12.98 -7.86 8.92
C ILE A 252 -13.66 -7.60 10.27
N LEU A 253 -13.30 -6.51 10.94
CA LEU A 253 -13.91 -6.11 12.21
C LEU A 253 -15.39 -5.76 12.10
N ALA A 254 -15.85 -5.26 10.95
CA ALA A 254 -17.25 -5.02 10.67
C ALA A 254 -18.09 -6.31 10.50
N THR A 255 -17.46 -7.49 10.35
CA THR A 255 -18.18 -8.76 10.32
C THR A 255 -18.73 -9.13 11.71
N PRO A 256 -19.87 -9.85 11.80
CA PRO A 256 -20.42 -10.26 13.08
C PRO A 256 -19.40 -11.00 13.95
N THR A 257 -19.22 -10.56 15.17
CA THR A 257 -18.33 -11.19 16.16
C THR A 257 -18.92 -12.53 16.61
N GLN A 258 -18.08 -13.58 16.66
CA GLN A 258 -18.43 -14.89 17.19
C GLN A 258 -17.61 -15.21 18.44
N SER A 259 -18.14 -16.06 19.31
CA SER A 259 -17.49 -16.41 20.58
C SER A 259 -16.18 -17.17 20.41
N ASP A 260 -15.94 -17.76 19.24
CA ASP A 260 -14.77 -18.55 18.87
C ASP A 260 -13.83 -17.85 17.87
N ASP A 261 -13.98 -16.55 17.62
CA ASP A 261 -13.10 -15.80 16.71
C ASP A 261 -11.62 -15.93 17.09
N HIS A 262 -11.32 -16.04 18.38
CA HIS A 262 -9.96 -16.25 18.90
C HIS A 262 -9.43 -17.67 18.70
N ASP A 263 -10.28 -18.66 18.39
CA ASP A 263 -9.85 -20.04 18.08
C ASP A 263 -9.41 -20.14 16.62
N ASN A 264 -8.21 -19.67 16.36
CA ASN A 264 -7.60 -19.65 15.04
C ASN A 264 -6.06 -19.66 15.16
N PRO A 265 -5.30 -20.10 14.13
CA PRO A 265 -3.85 -20.20 14.18
C PRO A 265 -3.11 -18.88 13.84
N LEU A 266 -3.79 -17.78 13.54
CA LEU A 266 -3.16 -16.52 13.13
C LEU A 266 -2.30 -15.96 14.28
N ARG A 267 -1.02 -15.76 14.01
CA ARG A 267 -0.02 -15.33 14.98
C ARG A 267 0.36 -13.88 14.79
N VAL A 268 0.51 -13.47 13.50
CA VAL A 268 1.01 -12.14 13.13
C VAL A 268 0.23 -11.59 11.94
N ALA A 269 -0.21 -10.35 12.06
CA ALA A 269 -0.67 -9.51 10.96
C ALA A 269 0.26 -8.30 10.84
N PHE A 270 0.86 -8.07 9.66
CA PHE A 270 1.73 -6.93 9.40
C PHE A 270 1.21 -6.12 8.22
N GLY A 271 1.15 -4.80 8.37
CA GLY A 271 0.70 -3.96 7.27
C GLY A 271 1.01 -2.48 7.42
N ASN A 272 0.19 -1.68 6.76
CA ASN A 272 0.31 -0.23 6.66
C ASN A 272 -1.05 0.43 6.74
N GLU A 273 -1.09 1.67 7.22
CA GLU A 273 -2.25 2.58 7.15
C GLU A 273 -3.49 2.09 7.98
N ALA A 274 -3.34 1.23 8.97
CA ALA A 274 -4.42 0.92 9.90
C ALA A 274 -4.52 1.97 11.02
N SER A 275 -5.73 2.19 11.55
CA SER A 275 -5.91 3.01 12.75
C SER A 275 -5.43 2.23 13.99
N ASP A 276 -4.88 2.93 14.99
CA ASP A 276 -4.46 2.30 16.25
C ASP A 276 -5.61 1.51 16.88
N ARG A 277 -6.83 2.02 16.80
CA ARG A 277 -8.04 1.34 17.28
C ARG A 277 -8.31 0.03 16.53
N ASP A 278 -8.22 0.01 15.20
CA ASP A 278 -8.46 -1.22 14.42
C ASP A 278 -7.36 -2.25 14.69
N ILE A 279 -6.13 -1.81 14.93
CA ILE A 279 -5.00 -2.64 15.35
C ILE A 279 -5.33 -3.33 16.68
N ASP A 280 -5.69 -2.56 17.71
CA ASP A 280 -5.98 -3.08 19.05
C ASP A 280 -7.20 -4.02 19.05
N GLU A 281 -8.27 -3.63 18.35
CA GLU A 281 -9.48 -4.42 18.27
C GLU A 281 -9.28 -5.73 17.51
N PHE A 282 -8.51 -5.71 16.40
CA PHE A 282 -8.18 -6.91 15.65
C PHE A 282 -7.30 -7.86 16.46
N ALA A 283 -6.26 -7.34 17.10
CA ALA A 283 -5.39 -8.12 17.98
C ALA A 283 -6.18 -8.83 19.08
N ARG A 284 -7.09 -8.10 19.73
CA ARG A 284 -7.94 -8.63 20.80
C ARG A 284 -8.95 -9.67 20.27
N ARG A 285 -9.61 -9.43 19.13
CA ARG A 285 -10.65 -10.30 18.57
C ARG A 285 -10.10 -11.64 18.10
N PHE A 286 -8.94 -11.63 17.45
CA PHE A 286 -8.34 -12.81 16.84
C PHE A 286 -7.17 -13.40 17.64
N ASP A 287 -6.86 -12.85 18.81
CA ASP A 287 -5.75 -13.27 19.70
C ASP A 287 -4.40 -13.37 18.96
N CYS A 288 -4.05 -12.31 18.22
CA CYS A 288 -2.82 -12.25 17.44
C CYS A 288 -2.08 -10.93 17.62
N SER A 289 -0.81 -10.89 17.20
CA SER A 289 -0.03 -9.65 17.16
C SER A 289 -0.28 -8.90 15.86
N VAL A 290 -0.64 -7.61 15.96
CA VAL A 290 -0.86 -6.74 14.80
C VAL A 290 0.18 -5.64 14.80
N TRP A 291 0.86 -5.48 13.68
CA TRP A 291 1.92 -4.49 13.50
C TRP A 291 1.61 -3.62 12.29
N ASP A 292 1.83 -2.34 12.44
CA ASP A 292 1.72 -1.37 11.36
C ASP A 292 3.10 -0.74 11.10
N GLY A 293 3.37 -0.38 9.86
CA GLY A 293 4.63 0.23 9.46
C GLY A 293 4.43 1.33 8.42
N PHE A 294 5.42 2.20 8.28
CA PHE A 294 5.48 3.17 7.20
C PHE A 294 6.33 2.62 6.06
N GLY A 295 5.83 2.72 4.83
CA GLY A 295 6.57 2.33 3.64
C GLY A 295 5.99 2.92 2.37
N SER A 296 6.86 3.09 1.38
CA SER A 296 6.49 3.45 0.01
C SER A 296 7.05 2.42 -0.97
N THR A 297 6.49 2.38 -2.17
CA THR A 297 6.98 1.49 -3.23
C THR A 297 8.41 1.83 -3.64
N GLU A 298 8.77 3.10 -3.53
CA GLU A 298 10.09 3.64 -3.86
C GLU A 298 11.20 3.15 -2.92
N ASN A 299 10.87 2.77 -1.68
CA ASN A 299 11.82 2.31 -0.65
C ASN A 299 13.04 3.21 -0.41
N ALA A 300 12.89 4.51 -0.65
CA ALA A 300 13.94 5.49 -0.37
C ALA A 300 13.99 5.93 1.10
N ILE A 301 12.86 5.84 1.80
CA ILE A 301 12.69 6.18 3.21
C ILE A 301 12.35 4.89 3.96
N ILE A 302 13.14 4.57 4.96
CA ILE A 302 12.92 3.40 5.83
C ILE A 302 12.70 3.89 7.24
N ILE A 303 11.52 3.60 7.79
CA ILE A 303 11.13 3.92 9.17
C ILE A 303 10.71 2.61 9.85
N ILE A 304 11.22 2.38 11.05
CA ILE A 304 11.01 1.14 11.80
C ILE A 304 10.26 1.47 13.09
N ARG A 305 9.17 0.78 13.34
CA ARG A 305 8.54 0.75 14.67
C ARG A 305 9.34 -0.19 15.57
N GLU A 306 9.78 0.36 16.68
CA GLU A 306 10.48 -0.37 17.76
C GLU A 306 9.55 -0.48 18.97
N ASP A 307 9.94 -1.33 19.93
CA ASP A 307 9.24 -1.40 21.21
C ASP A 307 9.27 -0.04 21.91
N GLY A 308 8.15 0.34 22.50
CA GLY A 308 8.00 1.65 23.13
C GLY A 308 7.67 2.78 22.15
N CYS A 309 7.34 2.48 20.88
CA CYS A 309 6.86 3.47 19.93
C CYS A 309 5.63 4.20 20.49
N PRO A 310 5.66 5.54 20.62
CA PRO A 310 4.52 6.30 21.14
C PRO A 310 3.28 6.19 20.23
N PRO A 311 2.07 6.30 20.79
CA PRO A 311 0.85 6.37 20.00
C PRO A 311 0.94 7.47 18.92
N GLY A 312 0.47 7.15 17.71
CA GLY A 312 0.50 8.07 16.56
C GLY A 312 1.86 8.23 15.87
N SER A 313 2.96 7.73 16.45
CA SER A 313 4.25 7.69 15.76
C SER A 313 4.30 6.56 14.73
N ILE A 314 4.97 6.82 13.60
CA ILE A 314 5.25 5.80 12.56
C ILE A 314 6.58 5.07 12.80
N GLY A 315 7.33 5.44 13.84
CA GLY A 315 8.61 4.82 14.20
C GLY A 315 9.78 5.77 14.16
N LYS A 316 11.01 5.20 14.12
CA LYS A 316 12.27 5.93 13.95
C LYS A 316 12.85 5.71 12.57
N GLY A 317 13.42 6.78 12.02
CA GLY A 317 14.08 6.75 10.72
C GLY A 317 15.41 6.01 10.74
N TYR A 318 15.69 5.25 9.69
CA TYR A 318 17.03 4.73 9.42
C TYR A 318 18.04 5.89 9.23
N PRO A 319 19.36 5.65 9.38
CA PRO A 319 20.37 6.67 9.15
C PRO A 319 20.18 7.36 7.78
N GLY A 320 20.10 8.68 7.81
CA GLY A 320 19.81 9.51 6.63
C GLY A 320 18.36 9.94 6.48
N VAL A 321 17.41 9.32 7.18
CA VAL A 321 16.02 9.81 7.20
C VAL A 321 15.91 11.02 8.13
N ALA A 322 15.38 12.11 7.58
CA ALA A 322 15.21 13.37 8.30
C ALA A 322 13.95 14.10 7.82
N VAL A 323 13.59 15.18 8.50
CA VAL A 323 12.47 16.07 8.14
C VAL A 323 13.05 17.42 7.74
N TYR A 324 12.76 17.86 6.52
CA TYR A 324 13.31 19.11 5.96
C TYR A 324 12.20 20.03 5.47
N HIS A 325 12.41 21.31 5.69
CA HIS A 325 11.52 22.33 5.13
C HIS A 325 11.76 22.44 3.61
N PRO A 326 10.71 22.26 2.77
CA PRO A 326 10.89 22.15 1.32
C PRO A 326 11.43 23.42 0.65
N ASP A 327 11.12 24.62 1.17
CA ASP A 327 11.51 25.88 0.57
C ASP A 327 12.92 26.32 1.00
N THR A 328 13.29 26.11 2.27
CA THR A 328 14.59 26.55 2.82
C THR A 328 15.67 25.49 2.68
N VAL A 329 15.28 24.22 2.45
CA VAL A 329 16.19 23.05 2.39
C VAL A 329 17.01 22.93 3.68
N GLN A 330 16.40 23.24 4.82
CA GLN A 330 16.99 23.09 6.15
C GLN A 330 16.24 22.03 6.92
N GLU A 331 16.94 21.31 7.81
CA GLU A 331 16.30 20.35 8.71
C GLU A 331 15.35 21.09 9.65
N CYS A 332 14.13 20.58 9.79
CA CYS A 332 13.12 21.16 10.64
C CYS A 332 13.50 21.04 12.13
N GLU A 333 12.98 21.97 12.93
CA GLU A 333 13.14 21.93 14.37
C GLU A 333 12.49 20.67 14.98
N VAL A 334 12.90 20.33 16.18
CA VAL A 334 12.26 19.27 16.96
C VAL A 334 10.86 19.73 17.36
N ALA A 335 9.90 18.83 17.26
CA ALA A 335 8.53 19.07 17.65
C ALA A 335 8.42 19.36 19.15
N GLU A 336 7.73 20.43 19.51
CA GLU A 336 7.41 20.83 20.88
C GLU A 336 5.92 20.60 21.13
N PHE A 337 5.57 19.99 22.27
CA PHE A 337 4.21 19.68 22.64
C PHE A 337 3.82 20.37 23.93
N ASP A 338 2.57 20.73 24.05
CA ASP A 338 1.99 21.13 25.32
C ASP A 338 1.66 19.92 26.23
N ASP A 339 1.14 20.18 27.42
CA ASP A 339 0.77 19.14 28.39
C ASP A 339 -0.37 18.22 27.89
N ALA A 340 -1.15 18.66 26.90
CA ALA A 340 -2.23 17.91 26.27
C ALA A 340 -1.78 17.11 25.04
N GLY A 341 -0.51 17.31 24.58
CA GLY A 341 0.05 16.65 23.40
C GLY A 341 -0.16 17.39 22.08
N ALA A 342 -0.67 18.64 22.13
CA ALA A 342 -0.79 19.48 20.93
C ALA A 342 0.58 20.00 20.48
N LEU A 343 0.84 19.98 19.17
CA LEU A 343 2.08 20.48 18.57
C LEU A 343 2.10 22.03 18.60
N LEU A 344 3.07 22.60 19.34
CA LEU A 344 3.17 24.05 19.57
C LEU A 344 3.90 24.81 18.45
N ASN A 345 4.87 24.16 17.80
CA ASN A 345 5.76 24.78 16.82
C ASN A 345 5.61 24.19 15.41
N SER A 346 4.38 23.96 14.97
CA SER A 346 4.07 23.27 13.71
C SER A 346 4.79 23.88 12.50
N ASP A 347 4.85 25.21 12.38
CA ASP A 347 5.51 25.90 11.25
C ASP A 347 7.02 25.63 11.17
N ALA A 348 7.68 25.36 12.30
CA ALA A 348 9.11 25.10 12.37
C ALA A 348 9.44 23.59 12.35
N ALA A 349 8.53 22.74 12.88
CA ALA A 349 8.78 21.32 13.08
C ALA A 349 8.28 20.43 11.91
N VAL A 350 7.19 20.84 11.22
CA VAL A 350 6.63 20.04 10.14
C VAL A 350 7.33 20.34 8.81
N GLY A 351 7.79 19.29 8.15
CA GLY A 351 8.42 19.34 6.83
C GLY A 351 8.25 18.04 6.07
N GLU A 352 8.94 17.94 4.96
CA GLU A 352 8.91 16.74 4.12
C GLU A 352 9.93 15.70 4.61
N LEU A 353 9.53 14.44 4.62
CA LEU A 353 10.45 13.32 4.87
C LEU A 353 11.44 13.22 3.71
N VAL A 354 12.72 13.20 4.03
CA VAL A 354 13.82 13.11 3.06
C VAL A 354 14.79 11.99 3.44
N ASN A 355 15.51 11.49 2.43
CA ASN A 355 16.72 10.72 2.65
C ASN A 355 17.91 11.57 2.26
N THR A 356 18.67 12.04 3.26
CA THR A 356 19.83 12.93 3.10
C THR A 356 21.06 12.22 2.53
N THR A 357 21.06 10.88 2.49
CA THR A 357 22.17 10.09 1.94
C THR A 357 22.00 9.77 0.45
N GLY A 358 20.97 10.31 -0.20
CA GLY A 358 20.68 10.12 -1.62
C GLY A 358 19.36 9.38 -1.86
N THR A 359 19.34 8.51 -2.88
CA THR A 359 18.10 7.83 -3.32
C THR A 359 17.75 6.58 -2.52
N GLY A 360 18.59 6.15 -1.58
CA GLY A 360 18.39 4.89 -0.88
C GLY A 360 18.30 3.70 -1.85
N LEU A 361 17.21 2.95 -1.75
CA LEU A 361 16.93 1.81 -2.62
C LEU A 361 16.12 2.17 -3.88
N PHE A 362 15.73 3.42 -4.05
CA PHE A 362 14.97 3.89 -5.21
C PHE A 362 15.84 3.94 -6.47
N ARG A 363 15.38 3.31 -7.56
CA ARG A 363 16.07 3.24 -8.84
C ARG A 363 15.41 4.08 -9.94
N GLY A 364 14.43 4.91 -9.57
CA GLY A 364 13.70 5.78 -10.48
C GLY A 364 12.40 5.17 -10.99
N TYR A 365 11.69 5.99 -11.76
CA TYR A 365 10.49 5.59 -12.49
C TYR A 365 10.86 5.21 -13.92
N TYR A 366 10.35 4.09 -14.39
CA TYR A 366 10.62 3.62 -15.76
C TYR A 366 10.00 4.57 -16.79
N ASN A 367 10.80 4.92 -17.81
CA ASN A 367 10.42 5.88 -18.87
C ASN A 367 9.87 7.23 -18.38
N ASP A 368 10.24 7.64 -17.14
CA ASP A 368 9.80 8.93 -16.59
C ASP A 368 10.93 9.62 -15.80
N PRO A 369 11.98 10.10 -16.49
CA PRO A 369 13.10 10.79 -15.85
C PRO A 369 12.66 12.08 -15.16
N SER A 370 11.67 12.80 -15.73
CA SER A 370 11.17 14.05 -15.13
C SER A 370 10.56 13.79 -13.75
N ALA A 371 9.74 12.74 -13.61
CA ALA A 371 9.17 12.37 -12.32
C ALA A 371 10.24 11.86 -11.34
N THR A 372 11.29 11.23 -11.84
CA THR A 372 12.44 10.80 -11.03
C THR A 372 13.19 12.02 -10.50
N ASP A 373 13.48 13.00 -11.35
CA ASP A 373 14.17 14.24 -10.97
C ASP A 373 13.35 15.09 -9.98
N GLU A 374 12.02 15.06 -10.06
CA GLU A 374 11.14 15.69 -9.08
C GLU A 374 11.32 15.14 -7.65
N ARG A 375 11.74 13.88 -7.52
CA ARG A 375 12.00 13.22 -6.24
C ARG A 375 13.44 13.42 -5.76
N ILE A 376 14.37 13.73 -6.65
CA ILE A 376 15.79 13.86 -6.34
C ILE A 376 16.17 15.33 -6.46
N LYS A 377 16.17 16.04 -5.33
CA LYS A 377 16.52 17.46 -5.26
C LYS A 377 17.62 17.67 -4.23
N HIS A 378 18.54 18.58 -4.52
CA HIS A 378 19.63 18.95 -3.61
C HIS A 378 20.50 17.75 -3.15
N GLY A 379 20.60 16.69 -3.98
CA GLY A 379 21.33 15.47 -3.65
C GLY A 379 20.60 14.52 -2.67
N MET A 380 19.35 14.81 -2.33
CA MET A 380 18.50 14.06 -1.41
C MET A 380 17.27 13.53 -2.13
N TYR A 381 16.70 12.44 -1.61
CA TYR A 381 15.37 11.98 -2.02
C TYR A 381 14.30 12.68 -1.20
N TRP A 382 13.26 13.21 -1.86
CA TRP A 382 12.10 13.89 -1.29
C TRP A 382 10.86 13.02 -1.49
N SER A 383 10.25 12.60 -0.39
CA SER A 383 9.15 11.61 -0.44
C SER A 383 7.80 12.19 -0.88
N GLY A 384 7.59 13.49 -0.65
CA GLY A 384 6.27 14.12 -0.75
C GLY A 384 5.36 13.82 0.44
N ASP A 385 5.87 13.17 1.47
CA ASP A 385 5.17 12.88 2.72
C ASP A 385 5.64 13.85 3.80
N LEU A 386 4.70 14.53 4.46
CA LEU A 386 4.97 15.44 5.56
C LEU A 386 5.07 14.68 6.87
N ALA A 387 5.97 15.12 7.72
CA ALA A 387 6.18 14.56 9.04
C ALA A 387 6.77 15.61 10.01
N TYR A 388 6.80 15.28 11.28
CA TYR A 388 7.59 15.96 12.29
C TYR A 388 8.27 14.93 13.18
N ARG A 389 9.35 15.36 13.86
CA ARG A 389 10.17 14.49 14.72
C ARG A 389 10.26 15.08 16.11
N ASP A 390 10.03 14.24 17.14
CA ASP A 390 10.21 14.64 18.54
C ASP A 390 11.68 14.58 19.00
N ALA A 391 11.90 14.95 20.26
CA ALA A 391 13.23 14.99 20.88
C ALA A 391 13.88 13.60 21.02
N ASP A 392 13.06 12.54 21.10
CA ASP A 392 13.53 11.14 21.20
C ASP A 392 13.76 10.49 19.82
N GLY A 393 13.51 11.25 18.75
CA GLY A 393 13.71 10.82 17.36
C GLY A 393 12.53 10.04 16.77
N TRP A 394 11.38 9.99 17.46
CA TRP A 394 10.18 9.41 16.90
C TRP A 394 9.57 10.32 15.84
N ILE A 395 9.17 9.72 14.72
CA ILE A 395 8.60 10.41 13.57
C ILE A 395 7.09 10.23 13.56
N TYR A 396 6.38 11.32 13.31
CA TYR A 396 4.93 11.36 13.22
C TYR A 396 4.53 11.80 11.82
N PHE A 397 3.67 11.01 11.17
CA PHE A 397 3.17 11.34 9.84
C PHE A 397 2.17 12.49 9.92
N ALA A 398 2.38 13.52 9.11
CA ALA A 398 1.55 14.72 9.08
C ALA A 398 0.66 14.84 7.82
N GLY A 399 0.77 13.90 6.88
CA GLY A 399 0.03 13.93 5.62
C GLY A 399 0.94 13.99 4.41
N ARG A 400 0.42 14.44 3.28
CA ARG A 400 1.22 14.68 2.08
C ARG A 400 1.40 16.18 1.87
N SER A 401 2.41 16.57 1.14
CA SER A 401 2.67 17.97 0.80
C SER A 401 1.51 18.65 0.05
N ALA A 402 0.66 17.88 -0.63
CA ALA A 402 -0.59 18.35 -1.23
C ALA A 402 -1.78 18.44 -0.25
N ASP A 403 -1.60 17.97 0.99
CA ASP A 403 -2.65 17.89 2.03
C ASP A 403 -2.48 18.99 3.10
N TRP A 404 -1.76 20.04 2.76
CA TRP A 404 -1.51 21.17 3.66
C TRP A 404 -2.72 22.11 3.66
N LEU A 405 -3.12 22.56 4.84
CA LEU A 405 -4.17 23.55 5.04
C LEU A 405 -3.53 24.88 5.51
N ARG A 406 -3.98 25.98 4.99
CA ARG A 406 -3.58 27.30 5.48
C ARG A 406 -4.79 28.09 5.97
N VAL A 407 -5.09 27.98 7.26
CA VAL A 407 -6.27 28.57 7.89
C VAL A 407 -5.85 29.76 8.76
N ASP A 408 -6.37 30.95 8.48
CA ASP A 408 -6.02 32.19 9.22
C ASP A 408 -4.50 32.44 9.34
N GLY A 409 -3.75 32.11 8.27
CA GLY A 409 -2.31 32.28 8.23
C GLY A 409 -1.51 31.18 8.93
N GLU A 410 -2.14 30.23 9.59
CA GLU A 410 -1.49 29.07 10.19
C GLU A 410 -1.52 27.87 9.24
N ASN A 411 -0.36 27.23 9.12
CA ASN A 411 -0.22 26.01 8.34
C ASN A 411 -0.59 24.80 9.21
N MET A 412 -1.44 23.92 8.69
CA MET A 412 -1.89 22.73 9.40
C MET A 412 -1.86 21.50 8.50
N ALA A 413 -1.40 20.40 9.03
CA ALA A 413 -1.45 19.11 8.37
C ALA A 413 -2.81 18.43 8.60
N THR A 414 -3.33 17.74 7.58
CA THR A 414 -4.65 17.12 7.66
C THR A 414 -4.68 15.83 8.47
N ALA A 415 -3.60 15.05 8.45
CA ALA A 415 -3.57 13.74 9.09
C ALA A 415 -3.76 13.78 10.63
N PRO A 416 -3.20 14.75 11.38
CA PRO A 416 -3.52 14.89 12.81
C PRO A 416 -5.00 15.11 13.08
N ILE A 417 -5.67 15.92 12.24
CA ILE A 417 -7.10 16.19 12.37
C ILE A 417 -7.90 14.90 12.08
N GLU A 418 -7.55 14.18 11.01
CA GLU A 418 -8.17 12.91 10.64
C GLU A 418 -8.07 11.88 11.77
N ARG A 419 -6.91 11.79 12.45
CA ARG A 419 -6.72 10.89 13.61
C ARG A 419 -7.66 11.18 14.76
N VAL A 420 -7.92 12.45 15.06
CA VAL A 420 -8.91 12.82 16.08
C VAL A 420 -10.31 12.45 15.63
N LEU A 421 -10.70 12.82 14.40
CA LEU A 421 -12.06 12.59 13.91
C LEU A 421 -12.47 11.12 13.87
N VAL A 422 -11.55 10.19 13.56
CA VAL A 422 -11.86 8.74 13.56
C VAL A 422 -12.04 8.16 14.95
N GLN A 423 -11.69 8.87 16.02
CA GLN A 423 -11.97 8.47 17.40
C GLN A 423 -13.42 8.73 17.80
N PHE A 424 -14.15 9.60 17.09
CA PHE A 424 -15.58 9.81 17.37
C PHE A 424 -16.35 8.49 17.14
N PRO A 425 -17.15 8.02 18.12
CA PRO A 425 -17.73 6.67 18.10
C PRO A 425 -18.53 6.32 16.84
N ALA A 426 -19.26 7.30 16.30
CA ALA A 426 -20.08 7.11 15.10
C ALA A 426 -19.25 7.06 13.80
N VAL A 427 -17.99 7.52 13.79
CA VAL A 427 -17.16 7.63 12.59
C VAL A 427 -16.49 6.30 12.26
N SER A 428 -16.65 5.86 11.02
CA SER A 428 -15.90 4.76 10.42
C SER A 428 -14.66 5.27 9.69
N ARG A 429 -14.80 6.39 8.97
CA ARG A 429 -13.70 7.00 8.20
C ARG A 429 -13.87 8.52 8.17
N ALA A 430 -12.74 9.22 8.18
CA ALA A 430 -12.69 10.66 8.00
C ALA A 430 -11.55 11.03 7.04
N VAL A 431 -11.79 12.01 6.19
CA VAL A 431 -10.78 12.63 5.32
C VAL A 431 -10.92 14.13 5.44
N VAL A 432 -9.81 14.79 5.69
CA VAL A 432 -9.76 16.25 5.84
C VAL A 432 -9.04 16.85 4.65
N TYR A 433 -9.59 17.94 4.11
CA TYR A 433 -9.02 18.66 2.98
C TYR A 433 -9.35 20.15 3.01
N ALA A 434 -8.56 20.91 2.26
CA ALA A 434 -8.74 22.35 2.12
C ALA A 434 -9.92 22.68 1.21
N VAL A 435 -10.71 23.66 1.61
CA VAL A 435 -11.64 24.37 0.72
C VAL A 435 -11.22 25.83 0.69
N PRO A 436 -10.83 26.38 -0.48
CA PRO A 436 -10.39 27.77 -0.58
C PRO A 436 -11.46 28.74 -0.06
N ASP A 437 -10.99 29.74 0.70
CA ASP A 437 -11.82 30.83 1.26
C ASP A 437 -11.11 32.16 1.06
N GLU A 438 -11.84 33.15 0.55
CA GLU A 438 -11.27 34.46 0.19
C GLU A 438 -10.76 35.26 1.40
N LEU A 439 -11.24 34.98 2.61
CA LEU A 439 -10.93 35.75 3.80
C LEU A 439 -9.83 35.13 4.65
N VAL A 440 -9.81 33.79 4.73
CA VAL A 440 -8.93 33.07 5.69
C VAL A 440 -7.92 32.14 5.01
N GLY A 441 -7.88 32.13 3.66
CA GLY A 441 -7.04 31.24 2.85
C GLY A 441 -7.73 29.92 2.58
N ASP A 442 -7.77 29.04 3.56
CA ASP A 442 -8.51 27.78 3.48
C ASP A 442 -9.50 27.62 4.63
N GLN A 443 -10.55 26.84 4.39
CA GLN A 443 -11.41 26.30 5.44
C GLN A 443 -11.18 24.79 5.54
N VAL A 444 -11.23 24.28 6.76
CA VAL A 444 -11.12 22.84 7.03
C VAL A 444 -12.42 22.16 6.64
N MET A 445 -12.37 21.21 5.71
CA MET A 445 -13.50 20.36 5.38
C MET A 445 -13.20 18.90 5.74
N ALA A 446 -14.15 18.25 6.41
CA ALA A 446 -14.10 16.83 6.74
C ALA A 446 -15.19 16.08 6.00
N ALA A 447 -14.79 15.10 5.14
CA ALA A 447 -15.69 14.11 4.59
C ALA A 447 -15.69 12.88 5.49
N ILE A 448 -16.86 12.48 5.99
CA ILE A 448 -17.02 11.45 7.02
C ILE A 448 -17.95 10.36 6.53
N VAL A 449 -17.54 9.10 6.71
CA VAL A 449 -18.40 7.93 6.59
C VAL A 449 -18.71 7.42 7.98
N LEU A 450 -19.97 7.24 8.28
CA LEU A 450 -20.41 6.69 9.54
C LEU A 450 -20.32 5.16 9.57
N ARG A 451 -20.37 4.61 10.77
CA ARG A 451 -20.52 3.17 10.98
C ARG A 451 -21.93 2.73 10.61
N ASP A 452 -22.08 1.45 10.25
CA ASP A 452 -23.39 0.89 9.94
C ASP A 452 -24.37 1.08 11.10
N GLY A 453 -25.50 1.72 10.78
CA GLY A 453 -26.56 2.01 11.75
C GLY A 453 -26.27 3.16 12.72
N ALA A 454 -25.13 3.84 12.61
CA ALA A 454 -24.84 5.04 13.40
C ALA A 454 -25.45 6.29 12.76
N GLU A 455 -25.84 7.25 13.60
CA GLU A 455 -26.32 8.58 13.19
C GLU A 455 -25.30 9.64 13.63
N PHE A 456 -25.21 10.72 12.87
CA PHE A 456 -24.36 11.85 13.24
C PHE A 456 -25.14 12.79 14.16
N ASP A 457 -24.69 12.90 15.41
CA ASP A 457 -25.19 13.87 16.37
C ASP A 457 -24.21 15.05 16.48
N ALA A 458 -24.64 16.21 16.00
CA ALA A 458 -23.83 17.42 15.96
C ALA A 458 -23.43 17.92 17.37
N GLY A 459 -24.31 17.77 18.37
CA GLY A 459 -24.02 18.19 19.74
C GLY A 459 -23.02 17.27 20.44
N GLU A 460 -23.09 15.97 20.21
CA GLU A 460 -22.11 15.02 20.73
C GLU A 460 -20.76 15.18 20.00
N PHE A 461 -20.78 15.50 18.70
CA PHE A 461 -19.57 15.79 17.95
C PHE A 461 -18.87 17.07 18.43
N GLU A 462 -19.62 18.14 18.73
CA GLU A 462 -19.08 19.37 19.34
C GLU A 462 -18.44 19.09 20.71
N LYS A 463 -19.10 18.33 21.58
CA LYS A 463 -18.54 17.93 22.87
C LYS A 463 -17.30 17.11 22.74
N PHE A 464 -17.28 16.19 21.76
CA PHE A 464 -16.13 15.36 21.45
C PHE A 464 -14.93 16.23 21.03
N LEU A 465 -15.10 17.15 20.08
CA LEU A 465 -14.04 18.05 19.66
C LEU A 465 -13.53 18.94 20.81
N SER A 466 -14.45 19.44 21.64
CA SER A 466 -14.11 20.27 22.79
C SER A 466 -13.34 19.52 23.88
N ALA A 467 -13.47 18.21 23.94
CA ALA A 467 -12.73 17.35 24.89
C ALA A 467 -11.32 16.98 24.40
N HIS A 468 -11.02 17.22 23.11
CA HIS A 468 -9.70 16.95 22.52
C HIS A 468 -8.84 18.22 22.50
N GLU A 469 -8.23 18.51 23.66
CA GLU A 469 -7.43 19.74 23.87
C GLU A 469 -6.20 19.80 22.91
N GLU A 470 -5.73 18.64 22.40
CA GLU A 470 -4.68 18.55 21.40
C GLU A 470 -5.06 19.11 20.03
N MET A 471 -6.35 19.33 19.77
CA MET A 471 -6.84 19.89 18.52
C MET A 471 -7.29 21.35 18.68
N ILE A 472 -6.47 22.29 18.23
CA ILE A 472 -6.81 23.71 18.28
C ILE A 472 -8.11 24.03 17.53
N SER A 473 -8.86 25.01 17.97
CA SER A 473 -10.19 25.35 17.43
C SER A 473 -10.17 25.73 15.93
N LYS A 474 -9.04 26.21 15.40
CA LYS A 474 -8.83 26.49 13.96
C LYS A 474 -8.78 25.21 13.12
N ALA A 475 -8.35 24.11 13.72
CA ALA A 475 -8.29 22.80 13.08
C ALA A 475 -9.66 22.09 13.07
N TRP A 476 -10.64 22.59 13.84
CA TRP A 476 -11.97 22.03 13.80
C TRP A 476 -12.61 22.22 12.42
N PRO A 477 -13.19 21.16 11.82
CA PRO A 477 -13.81 21.28 10.51
C PRO A 477 -14.84 22.42 10.45
N ARG A 478 -14.68 23.32 9.47
CA ARG A 478 -15.69 24.32 9.16
C ARG A 478 -16.91 23.69 8.50
N TYR A 479 -16.63 22.67 7.68
CA TYR A 479 -17.64 21.89 6.99
C TYR A 479 -17.44 20.41 7.27
N VAL A 480 -18.54 19.71 7.56
CA VAL A 480 -18.60 18.27 7.76
C VAL A 480 -19.59 17.68 6.78
N TRP A 481 -19.10 16.88 5.85
CA TRP A 481 -19.91 16.17 4.88
C TRP A 481 -20.05 14.71 5.28
N ILE A 482 -21.27 14.31 5.65
CA ILE A 482 -21.60 12.92 5.96
C ILE A 482 -22.00 12.24 4.64
N THR A 483 -21.30 11.19 4.28
CA THR A 483 -21.49 10.44 3.02
C THR A 483 -21.45 8.95 3.26
N ASP A 484 -22.11 8.17 2.38
CA ASP A 484 -22.08 6.70 2.45
C ASP A 484 -20.74 6.13 1.99
N GLU A 485 -20.05 6.82 1.07
CA GLU A 485 -18.76 6.37 0.52
C GLU A 485 -17.83 7.52 0.15
N LEU A 486 -16.54 7.22 0.14
CA LEU A 486 -15.48 8.12 -0.30
C LEU A 486 -14.85 7.58 -1.60
N PRO A 487 -14.40 8.45 -2.52
CA PRO A 487 -13.71 8.01 -3.72
C PRO A 487 -12.41 7.27 -3.34
N THR A 488 -12.22 6.07 -3.87
CA THR A 488 -11.06 5.23 -3.53
C THR A 488 -10.42 4.60 -4.76
N THR A 489 -9.13 4.29 -4.63
CA THR A 489 -8.42 3.43 -5.57
C THR A 489 -8.89 1.98 -5.43
N ALA A 490 -8.43 1.13 -6.34
CA ALA A 490 -8.59 -0.32 -6.26
C ALA A 490 -8.05 -0.97 -4.99
N THR A 491 -7.05 -0.35 -4.38
CA THR A 491 -6.46 -0.77 -3.08
C THR A 491 -7.15 -0.11 -1.91
N ASN A 492 -8.33 0.48 -2.14
CA ASN A 492 -9.10 1.20 -1.13
C ASN A 492 -8.41 2.46 -0.55
N LYS A 493 -7.35 2.97 -1.18
CA LYS A 493 -6.76 4.24 -0.79
C LYS A 493 -7.67 5.39 -1.24
N ILE A 494 -7.95 6.32 -0.34
CA ILE A 494 -8.84 7.46 -0.63
C ILE A 494 -8.18 8.38 -1.66
N LEU A 495 -8.97 8.78 -2.67
CA LEU A 495 -8.56 9.71 -3.72
C LEU A 495 -8.85 11.16 -3.27
N LYS A 496 -8.06 11.64 -2.29
CA LYS A 496 -8.25 12.96 -1.68
C LYS A 496 -8.27 14.10 -2.70
N ARG A 497 -7.47 14.00 -3.77
CA ARG A 497 -7.48 14.98 -4.88
C ARG A 497 -8.86 15.16 -5.53
N GLU A 498 -9.66 14.10 -5.61
CA GLU A 498 -11.02 14.20 -6.15
C GLU A 498 -11.93 14.96 -5.20
N LEU A 499 -11.74 14.82 -3.90
CA LEU A 499 -12.45 15.58 -2.87
C LEU A 499 -12.06 17.05 -2.91
N VAL A 500 -10.77 17.34 -2.99
CA VAL A 500 -10.25 18.72 -3.15
C VAL A 500 -10.80 19.37 -4.41
N ALA A 501 -10.83 18.67 -5.55
CA ALA A 501 -11.36 19.18 -6.79
C ALA A 501 -12.88 19.47 -6.74
N ARG A 502 -13.63 18.74 -5.92
CA ARG A 502 -15.07 19.00 -5.66
C ARG A 502 -15.28 20.18 -4.72
N GLY A 503 -14.37 20.43 -3.79
CA GLY A 503 -14.52 21.46 -2.78
C GLY A 503 -15.81 21.28 -1.98
N LEU A 504 -16.71 22.28 -2.00
CA LEU A 504 -18.05 22.22 -1.38
C LEU A 504 -19.12 21.64 -2.32
N ASP A 505 -18.82 21.45 -3.61
CA ASP A 505 -19.77 20.86 -4.58
C ASP A 505 -19.75 19.32 -4.46
N VAL A 506 -20.36 18.83 -3.39
CA VAL A 506 -20.47 17.40 -3.09
C VAL A 506 -21.89 16.92 -3.36
N ALA A 507 -21.99 15.85 -4.14
CA ALA A 507 -23.27 15.24 -4.46
C ALA A 507 -23.62 14.15 -3.44
N GLY A 508 -24.86 14.15 -2.99
CA GLY A 508 -25.36 13.18 -2.00
C GLY A 508 -24.88 13.47 -0.57
N GLY A 509 -25.45 12.75 0.40
CA GLY A 509 -25.09 12.92 1.80
C GLY A 509 -25.66 14.19 2.45
N VAL A 510 -25.13 14.51 3.61
CA VAL A 510 -25.58 15.63 4.44
C VAL A 510 -24.41 16.54 4.78
N MET A 511 -24.55 17.83 4.52
CA MET A 511 -23.53 18.84 4.84
C MET A 511 -23.89 19.57 6.14
N TRP A 512 -22.92 19.64 7.03
CA TRP A 512 -22.98 20.44 8.26
C TRP A 512 -21.97 21.57 8.18
N LYS A 513 -22.33 22.73 8.70
CA LYS A 513 -21.47 23.91 8.77
C LYS A 513 -21.36 24.36 10.21
N ARG A 514 -20.13 24.65 10.64
CA ARG A 514 -19.83 25.16 11.97
C ARG A 514 -20.08 26.67 12.04
N ASP A 515 -20.77 27.11 13.08
CA ASP A 515 -20.89 28.51 13.47
C ASP A 515 -20.50 28.66 14.95
N GLY A 516 -19.46 29.41 15.24
CA GLY A 516 -18.80 29.34 16.54
C GLY A 516 -18.24 27.93 16.79
N THR A 517 -18.77 27.25 17.83
CA THR A 517 -18.49 25.85 18.13
C THR A 517 -19.57 24.89 17.63
N ALA A 518 -20.79 25.40 17.36
CA ALA A 518 -21.96 24.59 17.02
C ALA A 518 -22.01 24.21 15.55
N TYR A 519 -22.43 22.97 15.27
CA TYR A 519 -22.66 22.47 13.91
C TYR A 519 -24.15 22.50 13.56
N GLN A 520 -24.49 23.08 12.44
CA GLN A 520 -25.84 23.18 11.92
C GLN A 520 -25.90 22.62 10.49
N LEU A 521 -27.04 22.10 10.09
CA LEU A 521 -27.26 21.71 8.70
C LEU A 521 -26.97 22.90 7.80
N ALA A 522 -26.10 22.71 6.82
CA ALA A 522 -25.84 23.74 5.82
C ALA A 522 -27.06 23.88 4.94
N ASP A 523 -27.55 25.11 4.75
CA ASP A 523 -28.59 25.40 3.76
C ASP A 523 -28.07 25.01 2.39
N THR A 524 -28.70 24.04 1.74
CA THR A 524 -28.46 23.67 0.34
C THR A 524 -29.13 24.67 -0.60
N GLU A 525 -28.80 25.95 -0.47
CA GLU A 525 -29.12 26.90 -1.54
C GLU A 525 -28.09 26.68 -2.67
N ARG A 526 -28.60 26.14 -3.78
CA ARG A 526 -27.92 26.02 -5.06
C ARG A 526 -27.81 27.36 -5.77
#